data_3ef2e1d3d3b5b068a61d22ca4739dd59
#
_entry.id   3ef2e1d3d3b5b068a61d22ca4739dd59
#
_cell.length_a   1.000
_cell.length_b   1.000
_cell.length_c   1.000
_cell.angle_alpha   90.00
_cell.angle_beta   90.00
_cell.angle_gamma   90.00
#
_symmetry.space_group_name_H-M   'P 1'
#
loop_
_entity.id
_entity.type
_entity.pdbx_description
1 polymer ?
#
loop_
_entity_poly.entity_id
_entity_poly.type
_entity_poly.pdbx_seq_one_letter_code
_entity_poly.pdbx_strand_id
1 'polypeptide(L)'
;IDAFTGDQVWEAIQAHRGGAVGDEDLDLKGPEWDVLTSPTPPTDYPHFMSKKADVPKGFEKHLSRVLLLERLREVNALLGFTRVESPNEGAGAERAPRAPIGRTAPHWVPATQVHGEGIFLQFSEDALADWAKWPGVWRQEAELRRGHRGWRARRGLEPDPGFPGMRFALLHTIAHLLIRELALDCGYNAASIRERVYADTDDGKSQAGILIYTAAADSDGTLGGLVDLGKPENLGRLLRQALDRAKICASDPLCAEHNPRTDSSLHAASCHACSFVSETSCECGNRYLDRALVIPTLQTNDAAFFSGI
;
A
#
# COMPACT_ATOMS: atom_id res chain seq x y z
N ILE A 1 -2.62 -20.90 4.95
CA ILE A 1 -3.92 -20.55 4.33
C ILE A 1 -4.90 -21.73 4.38
N ASP A 2 -4.46 -22.94 4.74
CA ASP A 2 -5.37 -24.04 5.07
C ASP A 2 -6.04 -23.91 6.46
N ALA A 3 -5.94 -22.76 7.10
CA ALA A 3 -6.62 -22.47 8.36
C ALA A 3 -8.14 -22.24 8.17
N PHE A 4 -8.59 -21.97 6.94
CA PHE A 4 -10.01 -21.73 6.64
C PHE A 4 -10.47 -22.68 5.55
N THR A 5 -11.56 -23.42 5.83
CA THR A 5 -12.24 -24.21 4.80
C THR A 5 -13.00 -23.29 3.85
N GLY A 6 -13.31 -23.80 2.63
CA GLY A 6 -14.16 -23.05 1.70
C GLY A 6 -15.50 -22.65 2.31
N ASP A 7 -16.06 -23.48 3.19
CA ASP A 7 -17.31 -23.22 3.90
C ASP A 7 -17.17 -22.05 4.90
N GLN A 8 -16.07 -21.97 5.64
CA GLN A 8 -15.80 -20.86 6.57
C GLN A 8 -15.63 -19.53 5.83
N VAL A 9 -14.94 -19.53 4.69
CA VAL A 9 -14.84 -18.33 3.82
C VAL A 9 -16.22 -17.97 3.28
N TRP A 10 -17.03 -18.95 2.91
CA TRP A 10 -18.38 -18.75 2.41
C TRP A 10 -19.32 -18.21 3.49
N GLU A 11 -19.29 -18.77 4.70
CA GLU A 11 -20.05 -18.27 5.86
C GLU A 11 -19.71 -16.82 6.20
N ALA A 12 -18.43 -16.46 6.20
CA ALA A 12 -17.99 -15.08 6.40
C ALA A 12 -18.53 -14.13 5.32
N ILE A 13 -18.52 -14.55 4.05
CA ILE A 13 -19.11 -13.80 2.93
C ILE A 13 -20.63 -13.65 3.10
N GLN A 14 -21.32 -14.70 3.52
CA GLN A 14 -22.77 -14.67 3.75
C GLN A 14 -23.15 -13.81 4.95
N ALA A 15 -22.42 -13.88 6.04
CA ALA A 15 -22.60 -13.06 7.22
C ALA A 15 -22.47 -11.56 6.86
N HIS A 16 -21.49 -11.22 6.07
CA HIS A 16 -21.30 -9.86 5.54
C HIS A 16 -22.44 -9.39 4.63
N ARG A 17 -23.02 -10.30 3.82
CA ARG A 17 -24.17 -10.01 2.94
C ARG A 17 -25.50 -9.91 3.67
N GLY A 18 -25.67 -10.66 4.74
CA GLY A 18 -26.92 -10.69 5.54
C GLY A 18 -27.11 -9.49 6.48
N GLY A 19 -26.14 -8.56 6.54
CA GLY A 19 -26.16 -7.46 7.52
C GLY A 19 -26.05 -7.94 8.97
N ALA A 20 -25.76 -9.24 9.18
CA ALA A 20 -25.62 -9.85 10.51
C ALA A 20 -24.21 -9.64 11.09
N VAL A 21 -23.23 -9.30 10.27
CA VAL A 21 -21.96 -8.72 10.66
C VAL A 21 -22.09 -7.24 10.34
N GLY A 22 -22.02 -6.37 11.33
CA GLY A 22 -21.90 -4.94 11.10
C GLY A 22 -20.81 -4.70 10.06
N ASP A 23 -20.81 -3.52 9.45
CA ASP A 23 -19.87 -3.09 8.40
C ASP A 23 -18.39 -3.14 8.83
N GLU A 24 -18.03 -4.09 9.69
CA GLU A 24 -16.66 -4.44 10.03
C GLU A 24 -16.04 -5.03 8.78
N ASP A 25 -15.16 -4.25 8.16
CA ASP A 25 -14.37 -4.71 7.05
C ASP A 25 -13.64 -5.99 7.46
N LEU A 26 -13.81 -7.04 6.67
CA LEU A 26 -13.08 -8.28 6.87
C LEU A 26 -11.58 -7.95 6.90
N ASP A 27 -10.95 -8.07 8.05
CA ASP A 27 -9.52 -7.82 8.20
C ASP A 27 -8.74 -8.93 7.49
N LEU A 28 -8.29 -8.61 6.28
CA LEU A 28 -7.38 -9.47 5.52
C LEU A 28 -5.91 -9.14 5.83
N LYS A 29 -5.61 -7.93 6.29
CA LYS A 29 -4.24 -7.47 6.52
C LYS A 29 -3.64 -7.99 7.82
N GLY A 30 -4.43 -8.17 8.86
CA GLY A 30 -3.96 -8.72 10.13
C GLY A 30 -3.33 -10.10 9.99
N PRO A 31 -4.03 -11.10 9.44
CA PRO A 31 -3.45 -12.42 9.20
C PRO A 31 -2.23 -12.43 8.26
N GLU A 32 -2.22 -11.59 7.21
CA GLU A 32 -1.06 -11.42 6.33
C GLU A 32 0.15 -10.87 7.10
N TRP A 33 -0.09 -9.83 7.91
CA TRP A 33 0.92 -9.23 8.77
C TRP A 33 1.55 -10.21 9.74
N ASP A 34 0.72 -11.04 10.40
CA ASP A 34 1.20 -12.06 11.35
C ASP A 34 2.14 -13.06 10.66
N VAL A 35 1.86 -13.46 9.42
CA VAL A 35 2.73 -14.36 8.63
C VAL A 35 4.01 -13.65 8.22
N LEU A 36 3.94 -12.42 7.69
CA LEU A 36 5.08 -11.66 7.19
C LEU A 36 6.05 -11.25 8.31
N THR A 37 5.54 -11.05 9.51
CA THR A 37 6.33 -10.64 10.67
C THR A 37 6.72 -11.80 11.59
N SER A 38 6.24 -13.02 11.31
CA SER A 38 6.59 -14.22 12.07
C SER A 38 8.12 -14.33 12.27
N PRO A 39 8.60 -14.70 13.47
CA PRO A 39 10.00 -15.03 13.71
C PRO A 39 10.53 -16.14 12.79
N THR A 40 9.64 -17.06 12.43
CA THR A 40 9.89 -18.21 11.56
C THR A 40 8.90 -18.21 10.41
N PRO A 41 9.08 -17.31 9.41
CA PRO A 41 8.17 -17.29 8.27
C PRO A 41 8.25 -18.62 7.50
N PRO A 42 7.16 -19.05 6.85
CA PRO A 42 7.17 -20.25 6.03
C PRO A 42 8.24 -20.17 4.94
N THR A 43 9.07 -21.23 4.83
CA THR A 43 10.16 -21.31 3.85
C THR A 43 9.90 -22.32 2.74
N ASP A 44 8.97 -23.24 2.97
CA ASP A 44 8.63 -24.33 2.03
C ASP A 44 7.15 -24.66 2.13
N TYR A 45 6.31 -23.78 1.58
CA TYR A 45 4.88 -23.98 1.45
C TYR A 45 4.49 -23.88 -0.03
N PRO A 46 3.63 -24.75 -0.56
CA PRO A 46 3.34 -24.81 -1.99
C PRO A 46 2.95 -23.48 -2.64
N HIS A 47 2.32 -22.60 -1.86
CA HIS A 47 1.77 -21.35 -2.35
C HIS A 47 2.40 -20.10 -1.73
N PHE A 48 3.32 -20.29 -0.79
CA PHE A 48 4.03 -19.19 -0.14
C PHE A 48 5.42 -19.64 0.30
N MET A 49 6.44 -19.03 -0.28
CA MET A 49 7.84 -19.26 0.07
C MET A 49 8.50 -17.95 0.35
N SER A 50 9.17 -17.84 1.48
CA SER A 50 9.84 -16.61 1.87
C SER A 50 11.23 -16.87 2.42
N LYS A 51 12.10 -15.86 2.25
CA LYS A 51 13.47 -15.87 2.74
C LYS A 51 13.79 -14.53 3.38
N LYS A 52 14.37 -14.54 4.59
CA LYS A 52 14.88 -13.32 5.21
C LYS A 52 16.10 -12.82 4.45
N ALA A 53 16.17 -11.51 4.26
CA ALA A 53 17.34 -10.81 3.77
C ALA A 53 17.82 -9.80 4.81
N ASP A 54 19.08 -9.42 4.74
CA ASP A 54 19.63 -8.38 5.59
C ASP A 54 19.05 -7.01 5.20
N VAL A 55 18.90 -6.13 6.18
CA VAL A 55 18.53 -4.75 5.93
C VAL A 55 19.66 -4.06 5.15
N PRO A 56 19.36 -3.30 4.10
CA PRO A 56 20.38 -2.59 3.33
C PRO A 56 21.18 -1.63 4.19
N LYS A 57 22.49 -1.58 3.96
CA LYS A 57 23.39 -0.70 4.69
C LYS A 57 22.99 0.77 4.56
N GLY A 58 22.86 1.44 5.71
CA GLY A 58 22.43 2.83 5.84
C GLY A 58 20.93 2.99 6.10
N PHE A 59 20.15 1.90 6.07
CA PHE A 59 18.70 1.94 6.33
C PHE A 59 18.32 1.24 7.66
N GLU A 60 19.29 0.80 8.47
CA GLU A 60 19.08 0.03 9.70
C GLU A 60 18.27 0.79 10.77
N LYS A 61 18.30 2.12 10.73
CA LYS A 61 17.48 2.96 11.61
C LYS A 61 16.01 3.01 11.20
N HIS A 62 15.73 2.81 9.93
CA HIS A 62 14.39 3.00 9.34
C HIS A 62 13.69 1.68 9.07
N LEU A 63 14.45 0.63 8.76
CA LEU A 63 13.93 -0.71 8.45
C LEU A 63 14.35 -1.70 9.53
N SER A 64 13.39 -2.50 9.99
CA SER A 64 13.62 -3.57 10.97
C SER A 64 13.70 -4.96 10.35
N ARG A 65 13.15 -5.15 9.13
CA ARG A 65 13.13 -6.44 8.44
C ARG A 65 12.99 -6.25 6.94
N VAL A 66 13.63 -7.16 6.19
CA VAL A 66 13.39 -7.41 4.77
C VAL A 66 13.07 -8.89 4.58
N LEU A 67 11.98 -9.18 3.86
CA LEU A 67 11.59 -10.53 3.51
C LEU A 67 11.41 -10.64 2.00
N LEU A 68 12.08 -11.60 1.39
CA LEU A 68 11.95 -11.92 -0.02
C LEU A 68 10.90 -13.02 -0.17
N LEU A 69 9.86 -12.76 -0.94
CA LEU A 69 8.80 -13.70 -1.22
C LEU A 69 9.09 -14.35 -2.57
N GLU A 70 9.71 -15.53 -2.52
CA GLU A 70 10.10 -16.29 -3.73
C GLU A 70 8.89 -16.90 -4.42
N ARG A 71 7.79 -17.07 -3.66
CA ARG A 71 6.49 -17.50 -4.17
C ARG A 71 5.37 -16.88 -3.35
N LEU A 72 4.43 -16.29 -4.05
CA LEU A 72 3.21 -15.71 -3.48
C LEU A 72 2.03 -16.10 -4.36
N ARG A 73 0.95 -16.59 -3.77
CA ARG A 73 -0.32 -16.79 -4.45
C ARG A 73 -1.30 -15.67 -4.10
N GLU A 74 -1.80 -15.01 -5.12
CA GLU A 74 -2.91 -14.05 -5.02
C GLU A 74 -4.18 -14.69 -5.56
N VAL A 75 -5.30 -14.49 -4.84
CA VAL A 75 -6.63 -14.91 -5.29
C VAL A 75 -7.52 -13.69 -5.37
N ASN A 76 -7.99 -13.38 -6.56
CA ASN A 76 -8.91 -12.27 -6.82
C ASN A 76 -10.33 -12.82 -7.03
N ALA A 77 -11.26 -12.50 -6.13
CA ALA A 77 -12.66 -12.89 -6.22
C ALA A 77 -13.52 -11.71 -6.72
N LEU A 78 -14.32 -11.97 -7.76
CA LEU A 78 -15.25 -10.99 -8.30
C LEU A 78 -16.56 -11.03 -7.52
N LEU A 79 -16.81 -9.98 -6.73
CA LEU A 79 -18.01 -9.87 -5.87
C LEU A 79 -19.14 -9.05 -6.50
N GLY A 80 -18.88 -8.26 -7.52
CA GLY A 80 -19.85 -7.38 -8.17
C GLY A 80 -19.17 -6.33 -9.03
N PHE A 81 -19.97 -5.41 -9.56
CA PHE A 81 -19.51 -4.34 -10.44
C PHE A 81 -19.94 -2.98 -9.90
N THR A 82 -19.07 -2.01 -10.00
CA THR A 82 -19.42 -0.59 -9.91
C THR A 82 -19.47 -0.01 -11.33
N ARG A 83 -20.30 1.01 -11.57
CA ARG A 83 -20.46 1.57 -12.91
C ARG A 83 -19.91 2.99 -13.06
N VAL A 84 -20.19 3.85 -12.11
CA VAL A 84 -19.87 5.29 -12.18
C VAL A 84 -18.76 5.63 -11.20
N GLU A 85 -18.76 4.99 -10.05
CA GLU A 85 -17.81 5.22 -8.98
C GLU A 85 -16.76 4.11 -8.95
N SER A 86 -15.49 4.48 -8.69
CA SER A 86 -14.43 3.50 -8.51
C SER A 86 -14.71 2.64 -7.26
N PRO A 87 -14.50 1.32 -7.31
CA PRO A 87 -14.64 0.45 -6.14
C PRO A 87 -13.70 0.86 -4.98
N ASN A 88 -12.65 1.62 -5.28
CA ASN A 88 -11.66 2.10 -4.32
C ASN A 88 -11.95 3.53 -3.80
N GLU A 89 -13.08 4.14 -4.14
CA GLU A 89 -13.39 5.51 -3.73
C GLU A 89 -13.86 5.64 -2.27
N GLY A 90 -14.18 4.53 -1.60
CA GLY A 90 -14.50 4.50 -0.18
C GLY A 90 -13.33 3.97 0.66
N ALA A 91 -12.53 4.83 1.27
CA ALA A 91 -11.79 4.45 2.45
C ALA A 91 -12.77 4.50 3.63
N GLY A 92 -13.16 3.33 4.15
CA GLY A 92 -14.16 3.20 5.22
C GLY A 92 -15.49 2.61 4.73
N ALA A 93 -16.41 2.39 5.67
CA ALA A 93 -17.63 1.59 5.58
C ALA A 93 -18.63 1.89 4.45
N GLU A 94 -18.44 2.94 3.67
CA GLU A 94 -19.34 3.31 2.57
C GLU A 94 -18.74 2.92 1.23
N ARG A 95 -18.85 1.64 0.91
CA ARG A 95 -18.49 1.16 -0.43
C ARG A 95 -19.54 1.60 -1.44
N ALA A 96 -19.09 2.04 -2.63
CA ALA A 96 -19.99 2.33 -3.74
C ALA A 96 -20.98 1.17 -3.96
N PRO A 97 -22.27 1.44 -4.21
CA PRO A 97 -23.26 0.41 -4.47
C PRO A 97 -22.79 -0.50 -5.59
N ARG A 98 -22.69 -1.81 -5.31
CA ARG A 98 -22.26 -2.80 -6.29
C ARG A 98 -23.44 -3.49 -6.92
N ALA A 99 -23.46 -3.53 -8.25
CA ALA A 99 -24.35 -4.42 -8.96
C ALA A 99 -23.89 -5.88 -8.72
N PRO A 100 -24.80 -6.79 -8.32
CA PRO A 100 -24.45 -8.19 -8.09
C PRO A 100 -24.08 -8.87 -9.41
N ILE A 101 -23.29 -9.95 -9.35
CA ILE A 101 -22.90 -10.74 -10.52
C ILE A 101 -24.03 -11.63 -11.07
N GLY A 102 -25.14 -11.75 -10.35
CA GLY A 102 -26.30 -12.55 -10.75
C GLY A 102 -27.62 -11.93 -10.30
N ARG A 103 -28.74 -12.38 -10.87
CA ARG A 103 -30.10 -11.91 -10.50
C ARG A 103 -30.49 -12.34 -9.08
N THR A 104 -29.97 -13.45 -8.61
CA THR A 104 -30.14 -13.97 -7.25
C THR A 104 -28.77 -14.01 -6.58
N ALA A 105 -28.73 -14.00 -5.25
CA ALA A 105 -27.48 -14.14 -4.50
C ALA A 105 -26.84 -15.50 -4.87
N PRO A 106 -25.68 -15.51 -5.54
CA PRO A 106 -25.04 -16.75 -5.94
C PRO A 106 -24.43 -17.46 -4.74
N HIS A 107 -24.42 -18.79 -4.77
CA HIS A 107 -23.68 -19.62 -3.79
C HIS A 107 -22.20 -19.80 -4.14
N TRP A 108 -21.70 -19.07 -5.14
CA TRP A 108 -20.33 -19.09 -5.60
C TRP A 108 -19.95 -17.72 -6.15
N VAL A 109 -18.66 -17.45 -6.20
CA VAL A 109 -18.10 -16.28 -6.86
C VAL A 109 -16.99 -16.72 -7.82
N PRO A 110 -16.88 -16.12 -9.02
CA PRO A 110 -15.74 -16.36 -9.88
C PRO A 110 -14.48 -15.80 -9.21
N ALA A 111 -13.41 -16.57 -9.28
CA ALA A 111 -12.12 -16.17 -8.76
C ALA A 111 -11.01 -16.54 -9.74
N THR A 112 -9.96 -15.73 -9.79
CA THR A 112 -8.72 -16.04 -10.50
C THR A 112 -7.61 -16.22 -9.49
N GLN A 113 -6.74 -17.20 -9.75
CA GLN A 113 -5.53 -17.44 -8.98
C GLN A 113 -4.34 -17.10 -9.84
N VAL A 114 -3.41 -16.32 -9.30
CA VAL A 114 -2.15 -16.00 -9.92
C VAL A 114 -1.00 -16.21 -8.94
N HIS A 115 0.17 -16.53 -9.45
CA HIS A 115 1.39 -16.65 -8.66
C HIS A 115 2.33 -15.49 -9.00
N GLY A 116 3.10 -15.07 -8.02
CA GLY A 116 4.05 -13.99 -8.14
C GLY A 116 5.18 -14.12 -7.14
N GLU A 117 5.96 -13.08 -7.09
CA GLU A 117 7.06 -12.87 -6.15
C GLU A 117 6.96 -11.49 -5.52
N GLY A 118 7.69 -11.22 -4.44
CA GLY A 118 7.59 -9.93 -3.77
C GLY A 118 8.74 -9.60 -2.83
N ILE A 119 8.74 -8.35 -2.39
CA ILE A 119 9.64 -7.81 -1.38
C ILE A 119 8.78 -7.20 -0.29
N PHE A 120 8.92 -7.70 0.94
CA PHE A 120 8.29 -7.10 2.10
C PHE A 120 9.32 -6.33 2.91
N LEU A 121 9.00 -5.08 3.24
CA LEU A 121 9.78 -4.19 4.08
C LEU A 121 9.00 -3.88 5.34
N GLN A 122 9.56 -4.20 6.50
CA GLN A 122 9.04 -3.77 7.80
C GLN A 122 9.84 -2.57 8.28
N PHE A 123 9.15 -1.51 8.63
CA PHE A 123 9.74 -0.30 9.16
C PHE A 123 9.95 -0.37 10.68
N SER A 124 10.87 0.42 11.19
CA SER A 124 11.11 0.57 12.62
C SER A 124 9.97 1.33 13.27
N GLU A 125 9.28 0.71 14.22
CA GLU A 125 8.23 1.36 15.00
C GLU A 125 8.77 2.56 15.80
N ASP A 126 9.96 2.43 16.39
CA ASP A 126 10.58 3.52 17.14
C ASP A 126 10.85 4.74 16.24
N ALA A 127 11.37 4.50 15.03
CA ALA A 127 11.63 5.57 14.07
C ALA A 127 10.33 6.25 13.61
N LEU A 128 9.26 5.47 13.36
CA LEU A 128 7.95 6.01 12.98
C LEU A 128 7.29 6.78 14.13
N ALA A 129 7.38 6.25 15.36
CA ALA A 129 6.84 6.89 16.55
C ALA A 129 7.54 8.23 16.85
N ASP A 130 8.84 8.30 16.63
CA ASP A 130 9.60 9.55 16.80
C ASP A 130 9.29 10.55 15.67
N TRP A 131 9.24 10.09 14.43
CA TRP A 131 8.86 10.90 13.28
C TRP A 131 7.45 11.50 13.40
N ALA A 132 6.49 10.74 13.89
CA ALA A 132 5.10 11.19 14.07
C ALA A 132 4.96 12.37 15.06
N LYS A 133 5.96 12.62 15.91
CA LYS A 133 5.99 13.73 16.86
C LYS A 133 6.48 15.05 16.24
N TRP A 134 7.01 15.03 15.03
CA TRP A 134 7.61 16.23 14.44
C TRP A 134 6.55 17.26 14.04
N PRO A 135 6.77 18.54 14.33
CA PRO A 135 5.82 19.60 13.99
C PRO A 135 5.49 19.69 12.50
N GLY A 136 6.47 19.37 11.63
CA GLY A 136 6.27 19.28 10.19
C GLY A 136 5.23 18.24 9.80
N VAL A 137 5.26 17.08 10.43
CA VAL A 137 4.28 15.99 10.20
C VAL A 137 2.88 16.42 10.61
N TRP A 138 2.73 17.08 11.76
CA TRP A 138 1.43 17.59 12.20
C TRP A 138 0.83 18.63 11.25
N ARG A 139 1.69 19.49 10.67
CA ARG A 139 1.22 20.47 9.67
C ARG A 139 0.73 19.76 8.41
N GLN A 140 1.47 18.77 7.90
CA GLN A 140 1.05 17.99 6.74
C GLN A 140 -0.22 17.18 7.02
N GLU A 141 -0.35 16.61 8.22
CA GLU A 141 -1.58 15.94 8.64
C GLU A 141 -2.79 16.87 8.59
N ALA A 142 -2.64 18.08 9.12
CA ALA A 142 -3.73 19.06 9.11
C ALA A 142 -4.19 19.40 7.68
N GLU A 143 -3.27 19.52 6.73
CA GLU A 143 -3.61 19.80 5.34
C GLU A 143 -4.26 18.58 4.65
N LEU A 144 -3.72 17.37 4.83
CA LEU A 144 -4.30 16.15 4.29
C LEU A 144 -5.70 15.86 4.88
N ARG A 145 -5.90 16.06 6.19
CA ARG A 145 -7.22 15.92 6.83
C ARG A 145 -8.24 16.92 6.29
N ARG A 146 -7.84 18.17 6.05
CA ARG A 146 -8.72 19.16 5.44
C ARG A 146 -9.08 18.77 4.00
N GLY A 147 -8.10 18.32 3.23
CA GLY A 147 -8.32 17.78 1.88
C GLY A 147 -9.27 16.60 1.89
N HIS A 148 -9.08 15.65 2.81
CA HIS A 148 -9.94 14.48 3.02
C HIS A 148 -11.40 14.89 3.29
N ARG A 149 -11.62 15.77 4.26
CA ARG A 149 -12.96 16.29 4.58
C ARG A 149 -13.61 16.96 3.37
N GLY A 150 -12.88 17.80 2.65
CA GLY A 150 -13.37 18.45 1.46
C GLY A 150 -13.69 17.47 0.32
N TRP A 151 -12.87 16.46 0.13
CA TRP A 151 -13.06 15.40 -0.86
C TRP A 151 -14.33 14.58 -0.55
N ARG A 152 -14.53 14.18 0.72
CA ARG A 152 -15.73 13.46 1.18
C ARG A 152 -16.99 14.32 1.07
N ALA A 153 -16.93 15.57 1.54
CA ALA A 153 -18.07 16.49 1.49
C ALA A 153 -18.59 16.72 0.05
N ARG A 154 -17.68 16.82 -0.94
CA ARG A 154 -18.09 16.93 -2.37
C ARG A 154 -18.81 15.69 -2.90
N ARG A 155 -18.70 14.55 -2.22
CA ARG A 155 -19.38 13.28 -2.53
C ARG A 155 -20.60 13.01 -1.66
N GLY A 156 -20.98 13.95 -0.79
CA GLY A 156 -22.09 13.77 0.14
C GLY A 156 -21.82 12.78 1.27
N LEU A 157 -20.55 12.48 1.54
CA LEU A 157 -20.11 11.55 2.59
C LEU A 157 -19.80 12.30 3.89
N GLU A 158 -19.92 11.60 5.03
CA GLU A 158 -19.48 12.13 6.33
C GLU A 158 -18.00 12.53 6.28
N PRO A 159 -17.61 13.72 6.76
CA PRO A 159 -16.28 14.29 6.49
C PRO A 159 -15.10 13.54 7.13
N ASP A 160 -15.29 12.99 8.33
CA ASP A 160 -14.19 12.51 9.17
C ASP A 160 -13.79 11.03 9.02
N PRO A 161 -14.73 10.09 8.79
CA PRO A 161 -14.39 8.68 8.71
C PRO A 161 -13.39 8.33 7.58
N GLY A 162 -12.56 7.31 7.82
CA GLY A 162 -11.70 6.72 6.80
C GLY A 162 -10.43 7.52 6.45
N PHE A 163 -10.00 8.49 7.27
CA PHE A 163 -8.68 9.08 7.10
C PHE A 163 -7.60 8.07 7.52
N PRO A 164 -6.69 7.65 6.61
CA PRO A 164 -5.79 6.53 6.87
C PRO A 164 -4.60 6.86 7.78
N GLY A 165 -4.41 8.12 8.15
CA GLY A 165 -3.31 8.58 8.99
C GLY A 165 -1.99 8.82 8.25
N MET A 166 -1.06 9.47 8.94
CA MET A 166 0.22 9.89 8.36
C MET A 166 1.17 8.73 8.14
N ARG A 167 1.11 7.68 8.98
CA ARG A 167 1.87 6.44 8.79
C ARG A 167 1.53 5.81 7.44
N PHE A 168 0.25 5.67 7.14
CA PHE A 168 -0.20 5.18 5.85
C PHE A 168 0.31 6.06 4.70
N ALA A 169 0.14 7.37 4.77
CA ALA A 169 0.58 8.30 3.73
C ALA A 169 2.09 8.20 3.45
N LEU A 170 2.91 8.09 4.50
CA LEU A 170 4.35 7.88 4.38
C LEU A 170 4.68 6.54 3.69
N LEU A 171 4.18 5.43 4.23
CA LEU A 171 4.48 4.09 3.72
C LEU A 171 3.99 3.90 2.28
N HIS A 172 2.80 4.39 1.99
CA HIS A 172 2.20 4.40 0.66
C HIS A 172 3.07 5.20 -0.34
N THR A 173 3.54 6.39 0.06
CA THR A 173 4.42 7.18 -0.80
C THR A 173 5.75 6.47 -1.05
N ILE A 174 6.35 5.85 -0.02
CA ILE A 174 7.58 5.06 -0.18
C ILE A 174 7.35 3.89 -1.14
N ALA A 175 6.22 3.18 -1.02
CA ALA A 175 5.87 2.07 -1.92
C ALA A 175 5.83 2.54 -3.38
N HIS A 176 5.16 3.65 -3.66
CA HIS A 176 5.08 4.23 -4.99
C HIS A 176 6.45 4.62 -5.57
N LEU A 177 7.27 5.32 -4.78
CA LEU A 177 8.62 5.70 -5.21
C LEU A 177 9.46 4.46 -5.54
N LEU A 178 9.35 3.41 -4.71
CA LEU A 178 10.10 2.17 -4.92
C LEU A 178 9.57 1.35 -6.10
N ILE A 179 8.25 1.26 -6.30
CA ILE A 179 7.64 0.60 -7.48
C ILE A 179 8.19 1.19 -8.78
N ARG A 180 8.33 2.52 -8.85
CA ARG A 180 8.86 3.19 -10.05
C ARG A 180 10.30 2.78 -10.35
N GLU A 181 11.15 2.69 -9.34
CA GLU A 181 12.53 2.24 -9.51
C GLU A 181 12.62 0.75 -9.88
N LEU A 182 11.83 -0.09 -9.20
CA LEU A 182 11.76 -1.52 -9.48
C LEU A 182 11.31 -1.78 -10.92
N ALA A 183 10.27 -1.09 -11.40
CA ALA A 183 9.77 -1.23 -12.76
C ALA A 183 10.83 -0.86 -13.81
N LEU A 184 11.64 0.17 -13.54
CA LEU A 184 12.72 0.57 -14.43
C LEU A 184 13.86 -0.46 -14.49
N ASP A 185 14.19 -1.06 -13.34
CA ASP A 185 15.34 -1.95 -13.20
C ASP A 185 15.05 -3.38 -13.69
N CYS A 186 13.87 -3.92 -13.39
CA CYS A 186 13.50 -5.28 -13.80
C CYS A 186 12.82 -5.37 -15.17
N GLY A 187 12.49 -4.23 -15.78
CA GLY A 187 11.82 -4.21 -17.08
C GLY A 187 10.35 -4.68 -17.01
N TYR A 188 9.79 -4.88 -15.84
CA TYR A 188 8.37 -5.16 -15.70
C TYR A 188 7.53 -3.93 -16.05
N ASN A 189 6.37 -4.16 -16.64
CA ASN A 189 5.39 -3.10 -16.74
C ASN A 189 5.01 -2.65 -15.32
N ALA A 190 5.07 -1.34 -15.05
CA ALA A 190 4.69 -0.80 -13.74
C ALA A 190 3.27 -1.23 -13.31
N ALA A 191 2.37 -1.48 -14.25
CA ALA A 191 1.02 -1.97 -13.97
C ALA A 191 0.97 -3.45 -13.50
N SER A 192 2.05 -4.22 -13.65
CA SER A 192 2.14 -5.60 -13.16
C SER A 192 2.73 -5.69 -11.75
N ILE A 193 3.27 -4.60 -11.22
CA ILE A 193 3.77 -4.51 -9.84
C ILE A 193 2.67 -3.87 -9.00
N ARG A 194 2.38 -4.46 -7.86
CA ARG A 194 1.35 -4.00 -6.93
C ARG A 194 1.93 -3.71 -5.56
N GLU A 195 1.23 -2.90 -4.80
CA GLU A 195 1.53 -2.64 -3.41
C GLU A 195 0.49 -3.25 -2.47
N ARG A 196 0.92 -3.48 -1.23
CA ARG A 196 0.08 -3.74 -0.07
C ARG A 196 0.68 -3.00 1.11
N VAL A 197 -0.08 -2.06 1.69
CA VAL A 197 0.39 -1.21 2.78
C VAL A 197 -0.22 -1.68 4.09
N TYR A 198 0.63 -1.95 5.07
CA TYR A 198 0.26 -2.34 6.44
C TYR A 198 0.60 -1.16 7.35
N ALA A 199 -0.41 -0.44 7.80
CA ALA A 199 -0.24 0.80 8.57
C ALA A 199 -1.24 0.95 9.71
N ASP A 200 -1.93 -0.14 10.07
CA ASP A 200 -2.90 -0.13 11.16
C ASP A 200 -2.21 0.09 12.50
N THR A 201 -2.85 0.87 13.36
CA THR A 201 -2.37 1.19 14.71
C THR A 201 -3.36 0.75 15.79
N ASP A 202 -4.48 0.13 15.40
CA ASP A 202 -5.54 -0.23 16.32
C ASP A 202 -5.26 -1.57 17.03
N ASP A 203 -5.90 -1.79 18.17
CA ASP A 203 -5.92 -3.04 18.96
C ASP A 203 -4.57 -3.61 19.41
N GLY A 204 -3.54 -2.77 19.59
CA GLY A 204 -2.25 -3.19 20.16
C GLY A 204 -1.35 -3.99 19.21
N LYS A 205 -1.74 -4.16 17.95
CA LYS A 205 -0.92 -4.72 16.88
C LYS A 205 -0.56 -3.62 15.88
N SER A 206 0.44 -2.82 16.23
CA SER A 206 0.94 -1.79 15.31
C SER A 206 1.55 -2.41 14.08
N GLN A 207 1.08 -2.00 12.91
CA GLN A 207 1.59 -2.45 11.62
C GLN A 207 2.42 -1.33 10.97
N ALA A 208 3.59 -1.68 10.46
CA ALA A 208 4.49 -0.73 9.81
C ALA A 208 5.24 -1.42 8.67
N GLY A 209 4.57 -1.65 7.55
CA GLY A 209 5.19 -2.38 6.45
C GLY A 209 4.58 -2.10 5.09
N ILE A 210 5.36 -2.43 4.07
CA ILE A 210 4.92 -2.45 2.67
C ILE A 210 5.31 -3.79 2.05
N LEU A 211 4.40 -4.36 1.27
CA LEU A 211 4.68 -5.48 0.38
C LEU A 211 4.56 -4.96 -1.05
N ILE A 212 5.62 -5.09 -1.82
CA ILE A 212 5.63 -4.82 -3.25
C ILE A 212 5.76 -6.16 -3.94
N TYR A 213 4.84 -6.49 -4.85
CA TYR A 213 4.78 -7.81 -5.45
C TYR A 213 4.27 -7.79 -6.89
N THR A 214 4.63 -8.82 -7.63
CA THR A 214 4.04 -9.11 -8.94
C THR A 214 2.97 -10.19 -8.78
N ALA A 215 1.89 -10.06 -9.53
CA ALA A 215 0.86 -11.06 -9.63
C ALA A 215 0.30 -11.03 -11.07
N ALA A 216 1.08 -11.55 -12.01
CA ALA A 216 0.70 -11.63 -13.41
C ALA A 216 0.59 -13.09 -13.85
N ALA A 217 -0.47 -13.40 -14.61
CA ALA A 217 -0.73 -14.76 -15.11
C ALA A 217 0.42 -15.30 -15.98
N ASP A 218 1.21 -14.42 -16.57
CA ASP A 218 2.28 -14.74 -17.53
C ASP A 218 3.66 -14.86 -16.87
N SER A 219 3.75 -14.69 -15.53
CA SER A 219 5.05 -14.63 -14.84
C SER A 219 5.63 -16.00 -14.43
N ASP A 220 4.91 -17.10 -14.66
CA ASP A 220 5.36 -18.44 -14.26
C ASP A 220 6.73 -18.86 -14.86
N GLY A 221 7.24 -18.15 -15.86
CA GLY A 221 8.55 -18.40 -16.48
C GLY A 221 9.63 -17.38 -16.15
N THR A 222 9.32 -16.28 -15.47
CA THR A 222 10.24 -15.14 -15.26
C THR A 222 10.39 -14.75 -13.78
N LEU A 223 9.91 -15.58 -12.85
CA LEU A 223 10.05 -15.35 -11.40
C LEU A 223 11.54 -15.32 -11.01
N GLY A 224 11.89 -14.38 -10.15
CA GLY A 224 13.24 -14.18 -9.61
C GLY A 224 13.80 -12.77 -9.84
N GLY A 225 13.22 -11.98 -10.73
CA GLY A 225 13.67 -10.62 -11.02
C GLY A 225 13.43 -9.67 -9.85
N LEU A 226 12.21 -9.68 -9.29
CA LEU A 226 11.87 -8.81 -8.17
C LEU A 226 12.56 -9.25 -6.87
N VAL A 227 12.63 -10.56 -6.62
CA VAL A 227 13.36 -11.13 -5.48
C VAL A 227 14.85 -10.78 -5.53
N ASP A 228 15.48 -10.82 -6.72
CA ASP A 228 16.89 -10.43 -6.88
C ASP A 228 17.10 -8.95 -6.55
N LEU A 229 16.18 -8.08 -6.94
CA LEU A 229 16.19 -6.66 -6.59
C LEU A 229 15.97 -6.39 -5.08
N GLY A 230 15.37 -7.33 -4.37
CA GLY A 230 15.21 -7.28 -2.91
C GLY A 230 16.47 -7.64 -2.12
N LYS A 231 17.54 -8.14 -2.75
CA LYS A 231 18.81 -8.39 -2.06
C LYS A 231 19.41 -7.08 -1.52
N PRO A 232 20.12 -7.12 -0.37
CA PRO A 232 20.54 -5.91 0.34
C PRO A 232 21.23 -4.85 -0.51
N GLU A 233 22.14 -5.26 -1.39
CA GLU A 233 22.92 -4.36 -2.25
C GLU A 233 22.01 -3.67 -3.29
N ASN A 234 21.16 -4.44 -3.96
CA ASN A 234 20.24 -3.95 -4.99
C ASN A 234 19.17 -3.06 -4.34
N LEU A 235 18.52 -3.55 -3.29
CA LEU A 235 17.48 -2.81 -2.57
C LEU A 235 18.03 -1.50 -2.00
N GLY A 236 19.24 -1.52 -1.43
CA GLY A 236 19.88 -0.31 -0.91
C GLY A 236 20.21 0.72 -2.00
N ARG A 237 20.56 0.27 -3.20
CA ARG A 237 20.76 1.12 -4.38
C ARG A 237 19.42 1.72 -4.82
N LEU A 238 18.38 0.90 -4.95
CA LEU A 238 17.06 1.33 -5.40
C LEU A 238 16.41 2.30 -4.43
N LEU A 239 16.50 2.05 -3.12
CA LEU A 239 16.01 2.99 -2.10
C LEU A 239 16.70 4.34 -2.22
N ARG A 240 18.04 4.38 -2.35
CA ARG A 240 18.77 5.66 -2.55
C ARG A 240 18.34 6.36 -3.83
N GLN A 241 18.19 5.63 -4.94
CA GLN A 241 17.72 6.20 -6.21
C GLN A 241 16.31 6.76 -6.10
N ALA A 242 15.39 6.03 -5.44
CA ALA A 242 14.03 6.50 -5.19
C ALA A 242 14.02 7.81 -4.37
N LEU A 243 14.81 7.86 -3.30
CA LEU A 243 14.94 9.05 -2.47
C LEU A 243 15.55 10.22 -3.24
N ASP A 244 16.63 10.00 -4.00
CA ASP A 244 17.29 11.05 -4.79
C ASP A 244 16.36 11.62 -5.86
N ARG A 245 15.61 10.78 -6.57
CA ARG A 245 14.63 11.23 -7.57
C ARG A 245 13.43 11.96 -6.96
N ALA A 246 13.08 11.63 -5.73
CA ALA A 246 11.98 12.28 -5.04
C ALA A 246 12.32 13.72 -4.56
N LYS A 247 13.60 14.09 -4.48
CA LYS A 247 14.02 15.45 -4.04
C LYS A 247 13.48 16.55 -4.95
N ILE A 248 13.45 16.30 -6.26
CA ILE A 248 13.04 17.28 -7.28
C ILE A 248 12.05 16.58 -8.24
N CYS A 249 10.95 17.26 -8.53
CA CYS A 249 9.99 16.85 -9.55
C CYS A 249 10.11 17.73 -10.79
N ALA A 250 9.95 17.16 -11.98
CA ALA A 250 9.93 17.94 -13.23
C ALA A 250 8.80 18.99 -13.28
N SER A 251 7.79 18.84 -12.41
CA SER A 251 6.65 19.77 -12.27
C SER A 251 6.80 20.73 -11.10
N ASP A 252 7.94 20.77 -10.41
CA ASP A 252 8.19 21.76 -9.35
C ASP A 252 8.31 23.18 -9.95
N PRO A 253 7.87 24.24 -9.24
CA PRO A 253 7.36 24.22 -7.86
C PRO A 253 5.90 23.75 -7.73
N LEU A 254 5.12 23.66 -8.79
CA LEU A 254 3.69 23.35 -8.74
C LEU A 254 3.39 22.03 -8.01
N CYS A 255 4.21 21.00 -8.24
CA CYS A 255 4.05 19.72 -7.55
C CYS A 255 4.38 19.82 -6.05
N ALA A 256 5.44 20.54 -5.67
CA ALA A 256 5.83 20.71 -4.27
C ALA A 256 4.84 21.59 -3.49
N GLU A 257 4.19 22.53 -4.17
CA GLU A 257 3.21 23.47 -3.61
C GLU A 257 1.77 22.95 -3.68
N HIS A 258 1.56 21.78 -4.29
CA HIS A 258 0.22 21.21 -4.42
C HIS A 258 -0.43 21.02 -3.05
N ASN A 259 -1.65 21.58 -2.90
CA ASN A 259 -2.37 21.56 -1.64
C ASN A 259 -3.72 20.85 -1.79
N PRO A 260 -3.92 19.71 -1.11
CA PRO A 260 -5.16 18.93 -1.19
C PRO A 260 -6.40 19.69 -0.70
N ARG A 261 -6.21 20.79 0.01
CA ARG A 261 -7.31 21.64 0.47
C ARG A 261 -7.93 22.47 -0.64
N THR A 262 -7.12 22.95 -1.58
CA THR A 262 -7.56 23.83 -2.68
C THR A 262 -7.88 23.04 -3.95
N ASP A 263 -7.25 21.90 -4.09
CA ASP A 263 -7.40 21.06 -5.28
C ASP A 263 -8.48 19.99 -5.10
N SER A 264 -9.00 19.48 -6.19
CA SER A 264 -10.03 18.43 -6.17
C SER A 264 -9.47 17.04 -5.86
N SER A 265 -8.15 16.87 -5.98
CA SER A 265 -7.41 15.64 -5.74
C SER A 265 -7.02 15.51 -4.25
N LEU A 266 -6.80 14.29 -3.80
CA LEU A 266 -6.47 14.00 -2.39
C LEU A 266 -5.03 13.46 -2.28
N HIS A 267 -4.07 14.29 -2.66
CA HIS A 267 -2.63 14.09 -2.47
C HIS A 267 -1.97 15.43 -2.21
N ALA A 268 -0.78 15.45 -1.64
CA ALA A 268 0.01 16.66 -1.46
C ALA A 268 1.14 16.72 -2.52
N ALA A 269 2.38 16.88 -2.17
CA ALA A 269 3.51 16.98 -3.10
C ALA A 269 3.73 15.68 -3.90
N SER A 270 2.85 15.40 -4.83
CA SER A 270 2.84 14.17 -5.65
C SER A 270 2.17 14.42 -7.00
N CYS A 271 2.68 13.80 -8.07
CA CYS A 271 2.07 13.88 -9.40
C CYS A 271 2.55 12.73 -10.30
N HIS A 272 2.04 12.69 -11.54
CA HIS A 272 2.42 11.68 -12.55
C HIS A 272 3.93 11.65 -12.83
N ALA A 273 4.63 12.79 -12.74
CA ALA A 273 6.06 12.85 -13.00
C ALA A 273 6.90 12.21 -11.89
N CYS A 274 6.49 12.29 -10.63
CA CYS A 274 7.31 11.86 -9.50
C CYS A 274 6.85 10.60 -8.77
N SER A 275 5.56 10.38 -8.55
CA SER A 275 5.10 9.35 -7.61
C SER A 275 3.88 8.53 -8.02
N PHE A 276 3.03 9.01 -8.95
CA PHE A 276 1.87 8.23 -9.35
C PHE A 276 2.29 6.96 -10.09
N VAL A 277 1.59 5.88 -9.77
CA VAL A 277 1.67 4.59 -10.46
C VAL A 277 0.34 4.26 -11.13
N SER A 278 0.26 3.16 -11.85
CA SER A 278 -1.01 2.67 -12.41
C SER A 278 -2.03 2.48 -11.29
N GLU A 279 -3.30 2.86 -11.50
CA GLU A 279 -4.36 2.66 -10.51
C GLU A 279 -4.56 1.19 -10.13
N THR A 280 -4.25 0.26 -11.03
CA THR A 280 -4.27 -1.18 -10.76
C THR A 280 -3.16 -1.64 -9.83
N SER A 281 -2.11 -0.84 -9.65
CA SER A 281 -0.97 -1.09 -8.78
C SER A 281 -1.16 -0.52 -7.38
N CYS A 282 -2.07 0.45 -7.22
CA CYS A 282 -2.28 1.23 -6.00
C CYS A 282 -3.56 0.81 -5.27
N GLU A 283 -3.48 0.61 -3.95
CA GLU A 283 -4.64 0.28 -3.12
C GLU A 283 -5.65 1.44 -2.99
N CYS A 284 -5.23 2.69 -3.20
CA CYS A 284 -6.01 3.89 -2.92
C CYS A 284 -6.21 4.82 -4.14
N GLY A 285 -5.92 4.38 -5.37
CA GLY A 285 -6.07 5.21 -6.57
C GLY A 285 -5.23 6.49 -6.50
N ASN A 286 -3.96 6.39 -6.13
CA ASN A 286 -2.99 7.49 -6.00
C ASN A 286 -3.38 8.60 -4.99
N ARG A 287 -4.25 8.30 -4.02
CA ARG A 287 -4.61 9.25 -2.95
C ARG A 287 -3.65 9.14 -1.76
N TYR A 288 -3.60 10.20 -0.94
CA TYR A 288 -2.77 10.28 0.27
C TYR A 288 -1.26 10.14 0.02
N LEU A 289 -0.81 10.54 -1.15
CA LEU A 289 0.61 10.58 -1.49
C LEU A 289 1.20 11.94 -1.15
N ASP A 290 2.38 11.95 -0.55
CA ASP A 290 3.15 13.16 -0.26
C ASP A 290 4.64 12.84 -0.16
N ARG A 291 5.43 13.19 -1.18
CA ARG A 291 6.89 12.98 -1.16
C ARG A 291 7.60 13.82 -0.09
N ALA A 292 6.98 14.90 0.40
CA ALA A 292 7.53 15.71 1.48
C ALA A 292 7.59 14.97 2.83
N LEU A 293 6.80 13.90 3.00
CA LEU A 293 6.90 13.00 4.16
C LEU A 293 8.11 12.06 4.06
N VAL A 294 8.58 11.80 2.85
CA VAL A 294 9.66 10.85 2.57
C VAL A 294 11.02 11.55 2.56
N ILE A 295 11.11 12.66 1.83
CA ILE A 295 12.37 13.39 1.60
C ILE A 295 12.10 14.91 1.64
N PRO A 296 13.06 15.76 2.05
CA PRO A 296 12.87 17.21 1.97
C PRO A 296 12.57 17.67 0.55
N THR A 297 11.57 18.54 0.41
CA THR A 297 11.17 19.17 -0.86
C THR A 297 11.44 20.67 -0.81
N LEU A 298 11.22 21.38 -1.93
CA LEU A 298 11.37 22.84 -1.99
C LEU A 298 10.46 23.58 -1.00
N GLN A 299 9.25 23.05 -0.76
CA GLN A 299 8.24 23.70 0.08
C GLN A 299 8.28 23.21 1.54
N THR A 300 8.60 21.94 1.77
CA THR A 300 8.55 21.30 3.09
C THR A 300 9.84 20.52 3.33
N ASN A 301 10.54 20.83 4.43
CA ASN A 301 11.84 20.22 4.74
C ASN A 301 11.91 19.57 6.13
N ASP A 302 10.86 19.68 6.94
CA ASP A 302 10.84 19.27 8.35
C ASP A 302 9.83 18.16 8.67
N ALA A 303 9.29 17.52 7.62
CA ALA A 303 8.39 16.36 7.73
C ALA A 303 9.02 15.07 7.19
N ALA A 304 10.20 15.14 6.59
CA ALA A 304 10.83 14.07 5.83
C ALA A 304 11.43 12.97 6.71
N PHE A 305 10.89 11.74 6.61
CA PHE A 305 11.32 10.58 7.38
C PHE A 305 12.79 10.20 7.12
N PHE A 306 13.26 10.34 5.88
CA PHE A 306 14.64 10.07 5.49
C PHE A 306 15.49 11.37 5.47
N SER A 307 15.35 12.20 6.46
CA SER A 307 16.23 13.37 6.60
C SER A 307 17.66 12.92 6.97
N GLY A 308 18.62 13.12 6.06
CA GLY A 308 20.04 12.83 6.29
C GLY A 308 20.57 11.53 5.65
N ILE A 309 19.82 10.95 4.71
CA ILE A 309 20.30 9.88 3.81
C ILE A 309 20.68 10.49 2.46
#